data_daece3a70a288b62150567c00098f497
#
_entry.id   daece3a70a288b62150567c00098f497
#
_cell.length_a   1.000
_cell.length_b   1.000
_cell.length_c   1.000
_cell.angle_alpha   90.00
_cell.angle_beta   90.00
_cell.angle_gamma   90.00
#
_symmetry.space_group_name_H-M   'P 1'
#
loop_
_entity.id
_entity.type
_entity.pdbx_description
1 polymer ?
#
loop_
_entity_poly.entity_id
_entity_poly.type
_entity_poly.pdbx_seq_one_letter_code
_entity_poly.pdbx_strand_id
1 'polypeptide(L)'
;MLAVTACSATQFIYNRVDILVRWYLDDYVSLDRDQRARFDQRLEVFLEWHRSEELPSYAALLDESLAILDDGVPLQAAREMSDRIEEAAIRFQDPFLELLLNTGEDLRPEQRAEFVENLLAKQEEFESDRLARTDIEYRDDLEARFDKQLKRYMGPLTSEQTTRIEQGVAQMTRLDRFWLEDRRVWIEALADILIAADPDWPDQVRRLIAGRDEALLSAYRQGIDHNGEVILQLSRDVLIARSDKQDRKLRGKLTALRDDLASLAEKGSEQGVKPGANPAGPLYSAQTLYSGRQ
;
A
#
# COMPACT_ATOMS: atom_id res chain seq x y z
N MET A 1 -15.87 -35.27 -13.21
CA MET A 1 -15.11 -34.18 -13.81
C MET A 1 -14.37 -33.47 -12.67
N LEU A 2 -13.08 -33.68 -12.50
CA LEU A 2 -12.25 -32.94 -11.56
C LEU A 2 -12.02 -31.57 -12.19
N ALA A 3 -12.70 -30.54 -11.66
CA ALA A 3 -12.37 -29.15 -11.95
C ALA A 3 -10.99 -28.87 -11.33
N VAL A 4 -9.94 -28.95 -12.13
CA VAL A 4 -8.64 -28.39 -11.78
C VAL A 4 -8.83 -26.87 -11.81
N THR A 5 -9.19 -26.28 -10.68
CA THR A 5 -9.13 -24.84 -10.49
C THR A 5 -7.66 -24.46 -10.56
N ALA A 6 -7.23 -23.99 -11.73
CA ALA A 6 -5.90 -23.39 -11.87
C ALA A 6 -5.89 -22.18 -10.92
N CYS A 7 -5.12 -22.26 -9.81
CA CYS A 7 -4.88 -21.13 -8.94
C CYS A 7 -4.33 -19.99 -9.79
N SER A 8 -4.99 -18.83 -9.75
CA SER A 8 -4.48 -17.63 -10.42
C SER A 8 -3.15 -17.19 -9.78
N ALA A 9 -2.39 -16.37 -10.49
CA ALA A 9 -1.16 -15.78 -9.93
C ALA A 9 -1.44 -15.00 -8.63
N THR A 10 -2.58 -14.34 -8.54
CA THR A 10 -3.02 -13.60 -7.32
C THR A 10 -3.21 -14.55 -6.15
N GLN A 11 -3.97 -15.63 -6.32
CA GLN A 11 -4.19 -16.63 -5.28
C GLN A 11 -2.88 -17.33 -4.88
N PHE A 12 -2.00 -17.62 -5.85
CA PHE A 12 -0.71 -18.22 -5.58
C PHE A 12 0.19 -17.34 -4.71
N ILE A 13 0.27 -16.03 -5.02
CA ILE A 13 1.06 -15.06 -4.28
C ILE A 13 0.45 -14.84 -2.89
N TYR A 14 -0.87 -14.64 -2.81
CA TYR A 14 -1.55 -14.41 -1.56
C TYR A 14 -1.39 -15.57 -0.56
N ASN A 15 -1.47 -16.80 -1.04
CA ASN A 15 -1.28 -17.99 -0.19
C ASN A 15 0.18 -18.19 0.27
N ARG A 16 1.09 -17.31 -0.11
CA ARG A 16 2.50 -17.27 0.32
C ARG A 16 2.91 -15.92 0.90
N VAL A 17 1.94 -15.06 1.18
CA VAL A 17 2.22 -13.72 1.73
C VAL A 17 2.91 -13.82 3.09
N ASP A 18 2.64 -14.86 3.87
CA ASP A 18 3.32 -15.17 5.11
C ASP A 18 4.84 -15.32 4.93
N ILE A 19 5.28 -16.01 3.87
CA ILE A 19 6.70 -16.15 3.54
C ILE A 19 7.31 -14.80 3.15
N LEU A 20 6.58 -14.00 2.37
CA LEU A 20 7.05 -12.68 1.93
C LEU A 20 7.17 -11.71 3.11
N VAL A 21 6.22 -11.72 4.04
CA VAL A 21 6.25 -10.87 5.24
C VAL A 21 7.42 -11.27 6.16
N ARG A 22 7.67 -12.57 6.34
CA ARG A 22 8.85 -13.06 7.09
C ARG A 22 10.14 -12.59 6.45
N TRP A 23 10.29 -12.76 5.17
CA TRP A 23 11.45 -12.31 4.40
C TRP A 23 11.72 -10.81 4.57
N TYR A 24 10.65 -10.02 4.46
CA TYR A 24 10.73 -8.58 4.65
C TYR A 24 11.14 -8.19 6.08
N LEU A 25 10.64 -8.92 7.09
CA LEU A 25 11.03 -8.70 8.49
C LEU A 25 12.50 -9.07 8.74
N ASP A 26 12.98 -10.15 8.11
CA ASP A 26 14.37 -10.60 8.24
C ASP A 26 15.39 -9.58 7.70
N ASP A 27 14.96 -8.69 6.79
CA ASP A 27 15.79 -7.55 6.32
C ASP A 27 16.01 -6.47 7.40
N TYR A 28 15.22 -6.50 8.47
CA TYR A 28 15.29 -5.50 9.55
C TYR A 28 15.78 -6.06 10.86
N VAL A 29 15.38 -7.27 11.22
CA VAL A 29 15.71 -7.86 12.52
C VAL A 29 15.76 -9.39 12.48
N SER A 30 16.78 -9.95 13.12
CA SER A 30 16.97 -11.40 13.26
C SER A 30 16.18 -11.94 14.45
N LEU A 31 15.07 -12.65 14.22
CA LEU A 31 14.29 -13.30 15.27
C LEU A 31 14.86 -14.67 15.62
N ASP A 32 14.92 -14.99 16.93
CA ASP A 32 15.19 -16.36 17.37
C ASP A 32 13.98 -17.28 17.11
N ARG A 33 14.17 -18.60 17.41
CA ARG A 33 13.16 -19.61 17.11
C ARG A 33 11.82 -19.36 17.80
N ASP A 34 11.84 -18.94 19.07
CA ASP A 34 10.63 -18.77 19.87
C ASP A 34 9.92 -17.45 19.48
N GLN A 35 10.69 -16.40 19.22
CA GLN A 35 10.17 -15.13 18.67
C GLN A 35 9.53 -15.36 17.30
N ARG A 36 10.19 -16.13 16.43
CA ARG A 36 9.66 -16.51 15.12
C ARG A 36 8.33 -17.25 15.24
N ALA A 37 8.23 -18.23 16.14
CA ALA A 37 6.98 -18.97 16.35
C ALA A 37 5.84 -18.05 16.82
N ARG A 38 6.11 -17.10 17.72
CA ARG A 38 5.11 -16.12 18.17
C ARG A 38 4.70 -15.15 17.06
N PHE A 39 5.68 -14.66 16.29
CA PHE A 39 5.40 -13.83 15.12
C PHE A 39 4.51 -14.57 14.11
N ASP A 40 4.84 -15.82 13.76
CA ASP A 40 4.07 -16.62 12.82
C ASP A 40 2.63 -16.82 13.29
N GLN A 41 2.41 -17.06 14.56
CA GLN A 41 1.06 -17.18 15.13
C GLN A 41 0.25 -15.87 15.04
N ARG A 42 0.88 -14.73 15.34
CA ARG A 42 0.24 -13.41 15.23
C ARG A 42 -0.04 -13.06 13.77
N LEU A 43 0.90 -13.37 12.87
CA LEU A 43 0.72 -13.16 11.43
C LEU A 43 -0.42 -14.00 10.87
N GLU A 44 -0.58 -15.24 11.34
CA GLU A 44 -1.71 -16.10 10.95
C GLU A 44 -3.04 -15.45 11.33
N VAL A 45 -3.19 -14.98 12.58
CA VAL A 45 -4.40 -14.26 13.05
C VAL A 45 -4.67 -13.00 12.20
N PHE A 46 -3.62 -12.22 11.90
CA PHE A 46 -3.76 -11.04 11.04
C PHE A 46 -4.21 -11.43 9.62
N LEU A 47 -3.63 -12.47 9.02
CA LEU A 47 -4.01 -12.92 7.68
C LEU A 47 -5.41 -13.53 7.62
N GLU A 48 -5.87 -14.18 8.69
CA GLU A 48 -7.24 -14.65 8.82
C GLU A 48 -8.22 -13.49 8.84
N TRP A 49 -7.98 -12.47 9.69
CA TRP A 49 -8.77 -11.24 9.70
C TRP A 49 -8.78 -10.56 8.33
N HIS A 50 -7.62 -10.36 7.71
CA HIS A 50 -7.53 -9.73 6.39
C HIS A 50 -8.32 -10.50 5.33
N ARG A 51 -8.32 -11.83 5.41
CA ARG A 51 -9.03 -12.70 4.49
C ARG A 51 -10.54 -12.64 4.67
N SER A 52 -11.01 -12.61 5.93
CA SER A 52 -12.45 -12.63 6.23
C SER A 52 -13.12 -11.26 6.12
N GLU A 53 -12.41 -10.18 6.44
CA GLU A 53 -12.98 -8.84 6.54
C GLU A 53 -12.59 -7.94 5.36
N GLU A 54 -11.30 -7.90 5.00
CA GLU A 54 -10.82 -6.95 4.00
C GLU A 54 -10.95 -7.45 2.57
N LEU A 55 -10.69 -8.73 2.28
CA LEU A 55 -10.81 -9.22 0.89
C LEU A 55 -12.23 -9.10 0.32
N PRO A 56 -13.33 -9.34 1.08
CA PRO A 56 -14.68 -9.06 0.60
C PRO A 56 -14.90 -7.57 0.29
N SER A 57 -14.38 -6.68 1.12
CA SER A 57 -14.45 -5.23 0.92
C SER A 57 -13.71 -4.81 -0.35
N TYR A 58 -12.53 -5.38 -0.61
CA TYR A 58 -11.78 -5.10 -1.83
C TYR A 58 -12.47 -5.67 -3.08
N ALA A 59 -13.11 -6.82 -2.98
CA ALA A 59 -13.92 -7.37 -4.08
C ALA A 59 -15.10 -6.44 -4.42
N ALA A 60 -15.77 -5.86 -3.41
CA ALA A 60 -16.84 -4.88 -3.60
C ALA A 60 -16.34 -3.60 -4.29
N LEU A 61 -15.15 -3.08 -3.92
CA LEU A 61 -14.53 -1.93 -4.61
C LEU A 61 -14.26 -2.21 -6.10
N LEU A 62 -13.91 -3.45 -6.45
CA LEU A 62 -13.73 -3.84 -7.85
C LEU A 62 -15.05 -3.91 -8.62
N ASP A 63 -16.15 -4.38 -7.99
CA ASP A 63 -17.48 -4.35 -8.60
C ASP A 63 -17.95 -2.91 -8.85
N GLU A 64 -17.71 -2.00 -7.91
CA GLU A 64 -18.02 -0.58 -8.09
C GLU A 64 -17.13 0.07 -9.16
N SER A 65 -15.85 -0.30 -9.22
CA SER A 65 -14.96 0.17 -10.29
C SER A 65 -15.48 -0.24 -11.66
N LEU A 66 -16.03 -1.46 -11.80
CA LEU A 66 -16.67 -1.92 -13.03
C LEU A 66 -17.92 -1.10 -13.37
N ALA A 67 -18.77 -0.77 -12.38
CA ALA A 67 -19.95 0.10 -12.57
C ALA A 67 -19.54 1.52 -13.01
N ILE A 68 -18.50 2.10 -12.40
CA ILE A 68 -17.97 3.42 -12.81
C ILE A 68 -17.52 3.41 -14.27
N LEU A 69 -16.94 2.29 -14.76
CA LEU A 69 -16.59 2.16 -16.18
C LEU A 69 -17.81 2.11 -17.10
N ASP A 70 -18.95 1.55 -16.64
CA ASP A 70 -20.22 1.52 -17.39
C ASP A 70 -20.79 2.94 -17.54
N ASP A 71 -20.66 3.78 -16.53
CA ASP A 71 -21.16 5.15 -16.50
C ASP A 71 -20.23 6.18 -17.18
N GLY A 72 -19.16 5.73 -17.85
CA GLY A 72 -18.23 6.61 -18.57
C GLY A 72 -17.25 7.38 -17.67
N VAL A 73 -16.97 6.87 -16.47
CA VAL A 73 -16.01 7.42 -15.50
C VAL A 73 -16.35 8.86 -15.09
N PRO A 74 -17.50 9.13 -14.46
CA PRO A 74 -17.83 10.45 -13.92
C PRO A 74 -16.74 10.90 -12.91
N LEU A 75 -16.36 12.17 -12.94
CA LEU A 75 -15.28 12.68 -12.08
C LEU A 75 -15.59 12.47 -10.59
N GLN A 76 -16.84 12.72 -10.20
CA GLN A 76 -17.26 12.57 -8.80
C GLN A 76 -17.15 11.09 -8.34
N ALA A 77 -17.60 10.14 -9.17
CA ALA A 77 -17.50 8.73 -8.87
C ALA A 77 -16.03 8.24 -8.80
N ALA A 78 -15.17 8.79 -9.67
CA ALA A 78 -13.73 8.49 -9.62
C ALA A 78 -13.09 9.04 -8.32
N ARG A 79 -13.52 10.22 -7.84
CA ARG A 79 -13.05 10.81 -6.58
C ARG A 79 -13.52 9.97 -5.37
N GLU A 80 -14.80 9.64 -5.31
CA GLU A 80 -15.38 8.79 -4.25
C GLU A 80 -14.70 7.42 -4.21
N MET A 81 -14.35 6.85 -5.37
CA MET A 81 -13.57 5.61 -5.43
C MET A 81 -12.16 5.78 -4.85
N SER A 82 -11.49 6.91 -5.15
CA SER A 82 -10.18 7.23 -4.56
C SER A 82 -10.26 7.29 -3.04
N ASP A 83 -11.26 7.99 -2.50
CA ASP A 83 -11.49 8.12 -1.05
C ASP A 83 -11.74 6.75 -0.40
N ARG A 84 -12.50 5.88 -1.03
CA ARG A 84 -12.78 4.52 -0.52
C ARG A 84 -11.57 3.59 -0.58
N ILE A 85 -10.70 3.74 -1.57
CA ILE A 85 -9.41 3.03 -1.62
C ILE A 85 -8.53 3.50 -0.46
N GLU A 86 -8.55 4.79 -0.17
CA GLU A 86 -7.85 5.38 0.97
C GLU A 86 -8.37 4.83 2.30
N GLU A 87 -9.67 4.82 2.51
CA GLU A 87 -10.29 4.21 3.69
C GLU A 87 -9.91 2.73 3.86
N ALA A 88 -9.83 1.97 2.77
CA ALA A 88 -9.40 0.58 2.80
C ALA A 88 -7.93 0.44 3.25
N ALA A 89 -7.05 1.34 2.80
CA ALA A 89 -5.66 1.37 3.24
C ALA A 89 -5.52 1.72 4.73
N ILE A 90 -6.35 2.65 5.23
CA ILE A 90 -6.41 3.02 6.66
C ILE A 90 -6.86 1.82 7.51
N ARG A 91 -7.92 1.11 7.12
CA ARG A 91 -8.38 -0.07 7.87
C ARG A 91 -7.33 -1.17 7.96
N PHE A 92 -6.49 -1.33 6.93
CA PHE A 92 -5.38 -2.28 6.95
C PHE A 92 -4.27 -1.88 7.93
N GLN A 93 -4.01 -0.58 8.09
CA GLN A 93 -2.87 -0.09 8.87
C GLN A 93 -2.93 -0.47 10.35
N ASP A 94 -4.07 -0.27 11.00
CA ASP A 94 -4.17 -0.45 12.44
C ASP A 94 -3.89 -1.90 12.89
N PRO A 95 -4.53 -2.94 12.32
CA PRO A 95 -4.22 -4.32 12.67
C PRO A 95 -2.78 -4.72 12.32
N PHE A 96 -2.23 -4.16 11.23
CA PHE A 96 -0.85 -4.42 10.87
C PHE A 96 0.14 -3.75 11.83
N LEU A 97 -0.15 -2.53 12.29
CA LEU A 97 0.63 -1.86 13.34
C LEU A 97 0.63 -2.68 14.63
N GLU A 98 -0.52 -3.19 15.07
CA GLU A 98 -0.60 -4.02 16.27
C GLU A 98 0.22 -5.31 16.14
N LEU A 99 0.24 -5.95 14.98
CA LEU A 99 1.12 -7.08 14.70
C LEU A 99 2.61 -6.69 14.91
N LEU A 100 3.01 -5.52 14.40
CA LEU A 100 4.39 -5.04 14.52
C LEU A 100 4.75 -4.65 15.95
N LEU A 101 3.87 -3.94 16.67
CA LEU A 101 4.08 -3.55 18.07
C LEU A 101 4.24 -4.77 18.97
N ASN A 102 3.31 -5.73 18.88
CA ASN A 102 3.39 -6.98 19.63
C ASN A 102 4.66 -7.80 19.30
N THR A 103 5.17 -7.70 18.08
CA THR A 103 6.45 -8.33 17.71
C THR A 103 7.61 -7.56 18.31
N GLY A 104 7.55 -6.24 18.32
CA GLY A 104 8.55 -5.36 18.94
C GLY A 104 8.69 -5.55 20.46
N GLU A 105 7.60 -5.90 21.16
CA GLU A 105 7.65 -6.21 22.60
C GLU A 105 8.49 -7.45 22.89
N ASP A 106 8.53 -8.41 21.97
CA ASP A 106 9.36 -9.62 22.12
C ASP A 106 10.85 -9.38 21.85
N LEU A 107 11.24 -8.23 21.28
CA LEU A 107 12.63 -7.96 20.89
C LEU A 107 13.50 -7.62 22.11
N ARG A 108 14.69 -8.21 22.14
CA ARG A 108 15.74 -7.85 23.08
C ARG A 108 16.35 -6.48 22.71
N PRO A 109 17.02 -5.78 23.65
CA PRO A 109 17.64 -4.48 23.37
C PRO A 109 18.58 -4.51 22.15
N GLU A 110 19.35 -5.57 21.96
CA GLU A 110 20.27 -5.72 20.82
C GLU A 110 19.52 -5.83 19.49
N GLN A 111 18.39 -6.51 19.49
CA GLN A 111 17.54 -6.64 18.29
C GLN A 111 16.79 -5.33 17.95
N ARG A 112 16.42 -4.55 18.95
CA ARG A 112 15.85 -3.20 18.69
C ARG A 112 16.92 -2.30 18.08
N ALA A 113 18.16 -2.37 18.56
CA ALA A 113 19.28 -1.64 17.98
C ALA A 113 19.54 -2.09 16.53
N GLU A 114 19.56 -3.41 16.25
CA GLU A 114 19.67 -3.98 14.90
C GLU A 114 18.55 -3.45 13.98
N PHE A 115 17.31 -3.46 14.44
CA PHE A 115 16.16 -2.94 13.68
C PHE A 115 16.34 -1.46 13.31
N VAL A 116 16.74 -0.64 14.28
CA VAL A 116 16.96 0.80 14.08
C VAL A 116 18.12 1.04 13.11
N GLU A 117 19.23 0.31 13.24
CA GLU A 117 20.38 0.41 12.35
C GLU A 117 19.98 0.08 10.90
N ASN A 118 19.27 -1.03 10.68
CA ASN A 118 18.81 -1.42 9.35
C ASN A 118 17.79 -0.44 8.77
N LEU A 119 16.92 0.14 9.62
CA LEU A 119 15.95 1.14 9.17
C LEU A 119 16.64 2.43 8.71
N LEU A 120 17.66 2.90 9.44
CA LEU A 120 18.47 4.06 9.07
C LEU A 120 19.31 3.79 7.82
N ALA A 121 19.93 2.61 7.69
CA ALA A 121 20.69 2.24 6.50
C ALA A 121 19.81 2.26 5.24
N LYS A 122 18.57 1.73 5.33
CA LYS A 122 17.61 1.81 4.22
C LYS A 122 17.18 3.26 3.91
N GLN A 123 17.13 4.14 4.91
CA GLN A 123 16.87 5.56 4.66
C GLN A 123 18.01 6.19 3.85
N GLU A 124 19.25 5.92 4.21
CA GLU A 124 20.42 6.43 3.49
C GLU A 124 20.48 5.92 2.05
N GLU A 125 20.15 4.65 1.82
CA GLU A 125 20.03 4.07 0.48
C GLU A 125 18.97 4.82 -0.35
N PHE A 126 17.77 5.03 0.18
CA PHE A 126 16.73 5.79 -0.52
C PHE A 126 17.12 7.22 -0.81
N GLU A 127 17.84 7.89 0.09
CA GLU A 127 18.32 9.25 -0.14
C GLU A 127 19.36 9.27 -1.26
N SER A 128 20.33 8.38 -1.20
CA SER A 128 21.36 8.25 -2.24
C SER A 128 20.75 8.07 -3.64
N ASP A 129 19.82 7.13 -3.76
CA ASP A 129 19.21 6.78 -5.05
C ASP A 129 18.29 7.87 -5.60
N ARG A 130 17.50 8.50 -4.73
CA ARG A 130 16.46 9.42 -5.19
C ARG A 130 16.94 10.85 -5.34
N LEU A 131 17.84 11.31 -4.47
CA LEU A 131 18.38 12.68 -4.59
C LEU A 131 19.38 12.83 -5.72
N ALA A 132 20.02 11.74 -6.17
CA ALA A 132 20.91 11.76 -7.30
C ALA A 132 20.19 12.02 -8.64
N ARG A 133 18.88 11.72 -8.74
CA ARG A 133 18.12 11.88 -9.97
C ARG A 133 17.91 13.35 -10.34
N THR A 134 18.12 13.68 -11.60
CA THR A 134 17.72 14.97 -12.18
C THR A 134 16.18 15.06 -12.27
N ASP A 135 15.65 16.26 -12.51
CA ASP A 135 14.20 16.45 -12.72
C ASP A 135 13.71 15.79 -14.01
N ILE A 136 14.58 15.62 -15.01
CA ILE A 136 14.26 14.90 -16.24
C ILE A 136 14.11 13.41 -15.93
N GLU A 137 15.12 12.80 -15.32
CA GLU A 137 15.08 11.38 -14.93
C GLU A 137 13.88 11.07 -14.00
N TYR A 138 13.56 11.97 -13.07
CA TYR A 138 12.38 11.82 -12.21
C TYR A 138 11.07 11.78 -13.02
N ARG A 139 10.90 12.66 -14.02
CA ARG A 139 9.72 12.66 -14.89
C ARG A 139 9.66 11.42 -15.77
N ASP A 140 10.78 11.08 -16.42
CA ASP A 140 10.88 9.89 -17.26
C ASP A 140 10.50 8.62 -16.48
N ASP A 141 10.96 8.49 -15.23
CA ASP A 141 10.59 7.40 -14.32
C ASP A 141 9.09 7.38 -14.01
N LEU A 142 8.47 8.53 -13.76
CA LEU A 142 7.02 8.62 -13.52
C LEU A 142 6.22 8.22 -14.77
N GLU A 143 6.58 8.74 -15.94
CA GLU A 143 5.94 8.39 -17.21
C GLU A 143 6.04 6.89 -17.48
N ALA A 144 7.23 6.32 -17.29
CA ALA A 144 7.45 4.89 -17.47
C ALA A 144 6.62 4.04 -16.50
N ARG A 145 6.41 4.49 -15.27
CA ARG A 145 5.55 3.80 -14.28
C ARG A 145 4.08 3.85 -14.67
N PHE A 146 3.55 5.02 -15.06
CA PHE A 146 2.18 5.14 -15.55
C PHE A 146 1.95 4.26 -16.78
N ASP A 147 2.85 4.34 -17.75
CA ASP A 147 2.79 3.53 -18.97
C ASP A 147 2.77 2.04 -18.64
N LYS A 148 3.68 1.56 -17.80
CA LYS A 148 3.78 0.15 -17.39
C LYS A 148 2.51 -0.33 -16.67
N GLN A 149 1.98 0.46 -15.73
CA GLN A 149 0.79 0.08 -14.98
C GLN A 149 -0.45 0.06 -15.88
N LEU A 150 -0.68 1.08 -16.67
CA LEU A 150 -1.82 1.14 -17.58
C LEU A 150 -1.76 0.03 -18.64
N LYS A 151 -0.60 -0.23 -19.23
CA LYS A 151 -0.39 -1.35 -20.16
C LYS A 151 -0.68 -2.71 -19.54
N ARG A 152 -0.38 -2.90 -18.26
CA ARG A 152 -0.67 -4.15 -17.54
C ARG A 152 -2.17 -4.45 -17.52
N TYR A 153 -3.00 -3.43 -17.32
CA TYR A 153 -4.46 -3.58 -17.21
C TYR A 153 -5.18 -3.46 -18.55
N MET A 154 -4.81 -2.49 -19.39
CA MET A 154 -5.52 -2.18 -20.63
C MET A 154 -4.83 -2.71 -21.90
N GLY A 155 -3.54 -3.04 -21.85
CA GLY A 155 -2.72 -3.37 -23.01
C GLY A 155 -2.04 -2.14 -23.62
N PRO A 156 -1.55 -2.23 -24.87
CA PRO A 156 -0.82 -1.12 -25.49
C PRO A 156 -1.62 0.18 -25.45
N LEU A 157 -0.97 1.27 -25.05
CA LEU A 157 -1.55 2.60 -25.05
C LEU A 157 -1.51 3.22 -26.45
N THR A 158 -2.48 4.09 -26.74
CA THR A 158 -2.47 4.90 -27.95
C THR A 158 -1.53 6.10 -27.79
N SER A 159 -1.16 6.74 -28.90
CA SER A 159 -0.36 7.98 -28.84
C SER A 159 -1.06 9.08 -28.06
N GLU A 160 -2.39 9.18 -28.18
CA GLU A 160 -3.19 10.13 -27.39
C GLU A 160 -3.07 9.86 -25.89
N GLN A 161 -3.18 8.60 -25.46
CA GLN A 161 -3.04 8.24 -24.05
C GLN A 161 -1.64 8.51 -23.53
N THR A 162 -0.60 8.23 -24.33
CA THR A 162 0.79 8.56 -23.97
C THR A 162 0.96 10.08 -23.80
N THR A 163 0.47 10.88 -24.73
CA THR A 163 0.52 12.34 -24.61
C THR A 163 -0.22 12.88 -23.37
N ARG A 164 -1.34 12.26 -22.97
CA ARG A 164 -2.03 12.63 -21.72
C ARG A 164 -1.19 12.31 -20.49
N ILE A 165 -0.45 11.17 -20.49
CA ILE A 165 0.47 10.84 -19.40
C ILE A 165 1.58 11.88 -19.31
N GLU A 166 2.26 12.22 -20.41
CA GLU A 166 3.30 13.24 -20.46
C GLU A 166 2.81 14.59 -19.93
N GLN A 167 1.61 15.02 -20.37
CA GLN A 167 1.00 16.26 -19.90
C GLN A 167 0.63 16.24 -18.42
N GLY A 168 0.12 15.14 -17.92
CA GLY A 168 -0.19 14.97 -16.49
C GLY A 168 1.10 14.99 -15.65
N VAL A 169 2.10 14.20 -16.01
CA VAL A 169 3.37 14.15 -15.29
C VAL A 169 4.07 15.52 -15.29
N ALA A 170 3.99 16.29 -16.38
CA ALA A 170 4.55 17.63 -16.45
C ALA A 170 3.90 18.63 -15.44
N GLN A 171 2.69 18.35 -14.97
CA GLN A 171 2.00 19.17 -13.96
C GLN A 171 2.34 18.75 -12.53
N MET A 172 2.92 17.56 -12.32
CA MET A 172 3.20 17.05 -10.98
C MET A 172 4.37 17.80 -10.33
N THR A 173 4.20 18.06 -9.05
CA THR A 173 5.27 18.57 -8.19
C THR A 173 6.20 17.42 -7.77
N ARG A 174 7.51 17.63 -7.88
CA ARG A 174 8.49 16.67 -7.38
C ARG A 174 8.51 16.67 -5.85
N LEU A 175 8.17 15.52 -5.24
CA LEU A 175 7.99 15.41 -3.78
C LEU A 175 9.05 14.53 -3.10
N ASP A 176 9.97 13.90 -3.83
CA ASP A 176 10.94 12.96 -3.25
C ASP A 176 11.80 13.58 -2.14
N ARG A 177 12.22 14.85 -2.24
CA ARG A 177 12.97 15.55 -1.20
C ARG A 177 12.13 15.74 0.08
N PHE A 178 10.90 16.20 -0.06
CA PHE A 178 10.00 16.39 1.09
C PHE A 178 9.67 15.05 1.75
N TRP A 179 9.43 14.02 0.95
CA TRP A 179 9.18 12.68 1.45
C TRP A 179 10.38 12.10 2.21
N LEU A 180 11.61 12.28 1.70
CA LEU A 180 12.82 11.80 2.35
C LEU A 180 13.07 12.53 3.67
N GLU A 181 12.86 13.84 3.71
CA GLU A 181 12.99 14.65 4.92
C GLU A 181 11.96 14.24 5.98
N ASP A 182 10.69 14.17 5.61
CA ASP A 182 9.60 13.73 6.50
C ASP A 182 9.87 12.31 7.03
N ARG A 183 10.27 11.40 6.15
CA ARG A 183 10.59 10.03 6.53
C ARG A 183 11.79 9.95 7.47
N ARG A 184 12.82 10.75 7.26
CA ARG A 184 13.98 10.81 8.16
C ARG A 184 13.59 11.26 9.54
N VAL A 185 12.87 12.37 9.67
CA VAL A 185 12.39 12.89 10.95
C VAL A 185 11.55 11.86 11.70
N TRP A 186 10.68 11.17 10.97
CA TRP A 186 9.84 10.12 11.55
C TRP A 186 10.65 8.90 12.01
N ILE A 187 11.63 8.45 11.22
CA ILE A 187 12.51 7.32 11.56
C ILE A 187 13.36 7.66 12.79
N GLU A 188 13.90 8.86 12.86
CA GLU A 188 14.70 9.31 14.01
C GLU A 188 13.85 9.33 15.30
N ALA A 189 12.63 9.86 15.24
CA ALA A 189 11.71 9.83 16.36
C ALA A 189 11.32 8.41 16.79
N LEU A 190 11.08 7.50 15.82
CA LEU A 190 10.82 6.10 16.09
C LEU A 190 12.05 5.42 16.73
N ALA A 191 13.25 5.70 16.24
CA ALA A 191 14.49 5.17 16.76
C ALA A 191 14.69 5.58 18.23
N ASP A 192 14.46 6.84 18.56
CA ASP A 192 14.56 7.35 19.94
C ASP A 192 13.61 6.59 20.88
N ILE A 193 12.36 6.39 20.46
CA ILE A 193 11.36 5.63 21.24
C ILE A 193 11.82 4.18 21.46
N LEU A 194 12.27 3.50 20.41
CA LEU A 194 12.64 2.08 20.46
C LEU A 194 13.92 1.84 21.27
N ILE A 195 14.87 2.77 21.23
CA ILE A 195 16.13 2.66 21.99
C ILE A 195 15.92 3.02 23.46
N ALA A 196 15.13 4.05 23.76
CA ALA A 196 14.77 4.38 25.15
C ALA A 196 14.01 3.22 25.82
N ALA A 197 13.16 2.53 25.04
CA ALA A 197 12.42 1.35 25.47
C ALA A 197 11.65 1.55 26.79
N ASP A 198 11.08 2.73 26.99
CA ASP A 198 10.21 3.02 28.12
C ASP A 198 9.04 2.05 28.18
N PRO A 199 8.46 1.74 29.35
CA PRO A 199 7.37 0.75 29.45
C PRO A 199 6.14 1.07 28.58
N ASP A 200 5.91 2.34 28.21
CA ASP A 200 4.81 2.82 27.36
C ASP A 200 5.24 3.06 25.90
N TRP A 201 6.40 2.54 25.48
CA TRP A 201 6.89 2.74 24.11
C TRP A 201 5.88 2.36 23.00
N PRO A 202 5.03 1.31 23.14
CA PRO A 202 4.04 1.02 22.10
C PRO A 202 3.03 2.16 21.93
N ASP A 203 2.60 2.79 23.05
CA ASP A 203 1.70 3.95 23.00
C ASP A 203 2.40 5.19 22.46
N GLN A 204 3.73 5.35 22.71
CA GLN A 204 4.50 6.42 22.09
C GLN A 204 4.55 6.26 20.58
N VAL A 205 4.76 5.03 20.07
CA VAL A 205 4.71 4.74 18.63
C VAL A 205 3.32 5.00 18.05
N ARG A 206 2.24 4.58 18.71
CA ARG A 206 0.86 4.89 18.27
C ARG A 206 0.63 6.40 18.16
N ARG A 207 1.08 7.17 19.15
CA ARG A 207 1.01 8.66 19.11
C ARG A 207 1.85 9.27 18.00
N LEU A 208 3.07 8.76 17.78
CA LEU A 208 3.94 9.20 16.68
C LEU A 208 3.27 8.97 15.33
N ILE A 209 2.63 7.83 15.16
CA ILE A 209 1.88 7.50 13.96
C ILE A 209 0.64 8.40 13.84
N ALA A 210 -0.19 8.53 14.85
CA ALA A 210 -1.41 9.34 14.82
C ALA A 210 -1.14 10.84 14.55
N GLY A 211 -0.02 11.38 15.03
CA GLY A 211 0.38 12.77 14.83
C GLY A 211 1.05 13.07 13.48
N ARG A 212 1.29 12.07 12.64
CA ARG A 212 2.11 12.24 11.43
C ARG A 212 1.53 13.26 10.46
N ASP A 213 0.24 13.22 10.20
CA ASP A 213 -0.39 14.14 9.25
C ASP A 213 -0.34 15.60 9.71
N GLU A 214 -0.44 15.84 11.01
CA GLU A 214 -0.33 17.17 11.57
C GLU A 214 1.11 17.70 11.51
N ALA A 215 2.08 16.81 11.60
CA ALA A 215 3.51 17.13 11.55
C ALA A 215 4.04 17.40 10.13
N LEU A 216 3.30 17.03 9.07
CA LEU A 216 3.72 17.26 7.69
C LEU A 216 3.93 18.75 7.41
N LEU A 217 5.05 19.08 6.78
CA LEU A 217 5.31 20.42 6.25
C LEU A 217 4.16 20.84 5.32
N SER A 218 3.67 22.07 5.45
CA SER A 218 2.55 22.58 4.66
C SER A 218 2.80 22.50 3.15
N ALA A 219 4.03 22.74 2.70
CA ALA A 219 4.42 22.62 1.30
C ALA A 219 4.36 21.17 0.79
N TYR A 220 4.73 20.21 1.64
CA TYR A 220 4.64 18.80 1.29
C TYR A 220 3.19 18.35 1.18
N ARG A 221 2.33 18.69 2.14
CA ARG A 221 0.89 18.41 2.10
C ARG A 221 0.24 18.98 0.84
N GLN A 222 0.47 20.26 0.54
CA GLN A 222 -0.06 20.91 -0.69
C GLN A 222 0.42 20.19 -1.96
N GLY A 223 1.67 19.73 -1.98
CA GLY A 223 2.20 18.96 -3.10
C GLY A 223 1.55 17.57 -3.25
N ILE A 224 1.27 16.88 -2.13
CA ILE A 224 0.51 15.61 -2.13
C ILE A 224 -0.89 15.82 -2.69
N ASP A 225 -1.63 16.81 -2.17
CA ASP A 225 -3.00 17.13 -2.60
C ASP A 225 -3.04 17.47 -4.08
N HIS A 226 -2.11 18.33 -4.53
CA HIS A 226 -1.99 18.70 -5.93
C HIS A 226 -1.70 17.48 -6.82
N ASN A 227 -0.71 16.66 -6.47
CA ASN A 227 -0.37 15.47 -7.25
C ASN A 227 -1.50 14.44 -7.26
N GLY A 228 -2.23 14.29 -6.15
CA GLY A 228 -3.42 13.45 -6.06
C GLY A 228 -4.49 13.86 -7.06
N GLU A 229 -4.78 15.15 -7.14
CA GLU A 229 -5.74 15.69 -8.13
C GLU A 229 -5.25 15.48 -9.57
N VAL A 230 -3.98 15.73 -9.85
CA VAL A 230 -3.39 15.47 -11.18
C VAL A 230 -3.48 13.99 -11.56
N ILE A 231 -3.17 13.07 -10.64
CA ILE A 231 -3.26 11.63 -10.88
C ILE A 231 -4.69 11.19 -11.15
N LEU A 232 -5.65 11.71 -10.38
CA LEU A 232 -7.07 11.43 -10.57
C LEU A 232 -7.54 11.85 -11.97
N GLN A 233 -7.24 13.09 -12.38
CA GLN A 233 -7.62 13.63 -13.69
C GLN A 233 -6.93 12.85 -14.82
N LEU A 234 -5.63 12.63 -14.72
CA LEU A 234 -4.84 11.86 -15.69
C LEU A 234 -5.42 10.45 -15.87
N SER A 235 -5.65 9.74 -14.77
CA SER A 235 -6.19 8.38 -14.80
C SER A 235 -7.55 8.33 -15.45
N ARG A 236 -8.43 9.26 -15.09
CA ARG A 236 -9.75 9.42 -15.70
C ARG A 236 -9.67 9.68 -17.19
N ASP A 237 -8.83 10.62 -17.63
CA ASP A 237 -8.72 11.00 -19.02
C ASP A 237 -8.19 9.84 -19.88
N VAL A 238 -7.24 9.06 -19.36
CA VAL A 238 -6.76 7.84 -20.04
C VAL A 238 -7.85 6.78 -20.10
N LEU A 239 -8.64 6.60 -19.02
CA LEU A 239 -9.74 5.65 -18.98
C LEU A 239 -10.87 6.02 -19.94
N ILE A 240 -11.21 7.30 -20.08
CA ILE A 240 -12.24 7.77 -21.03
C ILE A 240 -11.78 7.53 -22.48
N ALA A 241 -10.51 7.72 -22.78
CA ALA A 241 -9.94 7.53 -24.11
C ALA A 241 -9.66 6.06 -24.48
N ARG A 242 -10.15 5.09 -23.67
CA ARG A 242 -9.92 3.66 -23.93
C ARG A 242 -10.72 3.16 -25.13
N SER A 243 -10.08 2.35 -25.96
CA SER A 243 -10.75 1.64 -27.05
C SER A 243 -11.56 0.44 -26.52
N ASP A 244 -12.49 -0.09 -27.33
CA ASP A 244 -13.26 -1.30 -26.97
C ASP A 244 -12.37 -2.50 -26.65
N LYS A 245 -11.21 -2.61 -27.28
CA LYS A 245 -10.25 -3.69 -26.98
C LYS A 245 -9.61 -3.49 -25.60
N GLN A 246 -9.27 -2.25 -25.26
CA GLN A 246 -8.72 -1.90 -23.95
C GLN A 246 -9.77 -2.05 -22.86
N ASP A 247 -11.01 -1.63 -23.12
CA ASP A 247 -12.14 -1.78 -22.19
C ASP A 247 -12.38 -3.27 -21.85
N ARG A 248 -12.50 -4.12 -22.86
CA ARG A 248 -12.65 -5.58 -22.63
C ARG A 248 -11.50 -6.17 -21.80
N LYS A 249 -10.26 -5.74 -22.07
CA LYS A 249 -9.11 -6.24 -21.34
C LYS A 249 -9.10 -5.74 -19.88
N LEU A 250 -9.40 -4.47 -19.65
CA LEU A 250 -9.50 -3.86 -18.31
C LEU A 250 -10.56 -4.57 -17.49
N ARG A 251 -11.78 -4.68 -18.01
CA ARG A 251 -12.89 -5.38 -17.34
C ARG A 251 -12.53 -6.83 -17.02
N GLY A 252 -11.96 -7.54 -17.98
CA GLY A 252 -11.52 -8.93 -17.75
C GLY A 252 -10.48 -9.04 -16.64
N LYS A 253 -9.57 -8.05 -16.50
CA LYS A 253 -8.58 -8.01 -15.43
C LYS A 253 -9.20 -7.70 -14.07
N LEU A 254 -10.11 -6.72 -14.00
CA LEU A 254 -10.80 -6.36 -12.76
C LEU A 254 -11.72 -7.48 -12.28
N THR A 255 -12.48 -8.09 -13.19
CA THR A 255 -13.34 -9.25 -12.87
C THR A 255 -12.51 -10.43 -12.36
N ALA A 256 -11.42 -10.79 -13.05
CA ALA A 256 -10.56 -11.87 -12.60
C ALA A 256 -9.95 -11.60 -11.21
N LEU A 257 -9.53 -10.37 -10.95
CA LEU A 257 -9.02 -10.00 -9.63
C LEU A 257 -10.11 -10.07 -8.56
N ARG A 258 -11.32 -9.54 -8.84
CA ARG A 258 -12.48 -9.66 -7.95
C ARG A 258 -12.79 -11.12 -7.59
N ASP A 259 -12.84 -11.99 -8.59
CA ASP A 259 -13.15 -13.42 -8.42
C ASP A 259 -12.06 -14.12 -7.59
N ASP A 260 -10.80 -13.75 -7.79
CA ASP A 260 -9.68 -14.25 -7.00
C ASP A 260 -9.81 -13.86 -5.53
N LEU A 261 -10.14 -12.58 -5.24
CA LEU A 261 -10.31 -12.09 -3.88
C LEU A 261 -11.51 -12.74 -3.18
N ALA A 262 -12.65 -12.87 -3.88
CA ALA A 262 -13.84 -13.57 -3.39
C ALA A 262 -13.52 -15.05 -3.05
N SER A 263 -12.82 -15.75 -3.93
CA SER A 263 -12.42 -17.15 -3.69
C SER A 263 -11.44 -17.30 -2.52
N LEU A 264 -10.56 -16.32 -2.30
CA LEU A 264 -9.66 -16.31 -1.14
C LEU A 264 -10.42 -16.06 0.17
N ALA A 265 -11.43 -15.19 0.15
CA ALA A 265 -12.29 -14.89 1.30
C ALA A 265 -13.13 -16.11 1.70
N GLU A 266 -13.74 -16.83 0.75
CA GLU A 266 -14.53 -18.04 1.00
C GLU A 266 -13.71 -19.13 1.68
N LYS A 267 -12.47 -19.36 1.24
CA LYS A 267 -11.56 -20.34 1.86
C LYS A 267 -11.16 -19.98 3.30
N GLY A 268 -11.15 -18.70 3.63
CA GLY A 268 -10.93 -18.22 5.00
C GLY A 268 -12.11 -18.53 5.92
N SER A 269 -13.34 -18.37 5.43
CA SER A 269 -14.55 -18.63 6.21
C SER A 269 -14.80 -20.12 6.47
N GLU A 270 -14.37 -21.02 5.58
CA GLU A 270 -14.48 -22.47 5.75
C GLU A 270 -13.50 -23.04 6.81
N GLN A 271 -12.40 -22.35 7.10
CA GLN A 271 -11.41 -22.74 8.11
C GLN A 271 -11.78 -22.31 9.55
N GLY A 272 -12.91 -21.63 9.72
CA GLY A 272 -13.66 -21.55 10.97
C GLY A 272 -13.10 -20.64 12.05
N VAL A 273 -12.99 -19.34 11.80
CA VAL A 273 -12.84 -18.34 12.88
C VAL A 273 -14.11 -17.50 12.97
N LYS A 274 -14.68 -17.42 14.20
CA LYS A 274 -15.78 -16.49 14.49
C LYS A 274 -15.27 -15.06 14.30
N PRO A 275 -16.08 -14.14 13.72
CA PRO A 275 -15.69 -12.74 13.59
C PRO A 275 -15.29 -12.19 14.96
N GLY A 276 -14.01 -11.89 15.12
CA GLY A 276 -13.46 -11.18 16.26
C GLY A 276 -13.68 -9.69 16.08
N ALA A 277 -14.10 -8.99 17.14
CA ALA A 277 -14.26 -7.55 17.14
C ALA A 277 -12.97 -6.85 16.72
N ASN A 278 -13.08 -5.87 15.81
CA ASN A 278 -12.00 -4.98 15.42
C ASN A 278 -11.42 -4.29 16.68
N PRO A 279 -10.15 -4.46 17.03
CA PRO A 279 -9.62 -3.94 18.29
C PRO A 279 -9.19 -2.46 18.28
N ALA A 280 -9.25 -1.75 17.14
CA ALA A 280 -8.78 -0.36 17.07
C ALA A 280 -9.64 0.52 16.16
N GLY A 281 -9.90 1.76 16.60
CA GLY A 281 -10.54 2.80 15.80
C GLY A 281 -9.55 3.49 14.83
N PRO A 282 -10.05 4.31 13.87
CA PRO A 282 -9.24 4.83 12.76
C PRO A 282 -8.18 5.85 13.22
N LEU A 283 -6.92 5.65 12.81
CA LEU A 283 -5.78 6.50 13.20
C LEU A 283 -5.05 7.20 12.03
N TYR A 284 -5.47 7.07 10.74
CA TYR A 284 -4.67 7.61 9.64
C TYR A 284 -5.39 8.06 8.37
N SER A 285 -4.81 9.07 7.68
CA SER A 285 -5.11 9.39 6.29
C SER A 285 -4.10 8.74 5.32
N ALA A 286 -4.56 8.13 4.23
CA ALA A 286 -3.76 7.33 3.30
C ALA A 286 -2.85 8.14 2.36
N GLN A 287 -2.87 9.46 2.46
CA GLN A 287 -2.04 10.35 1.64
C GLN A 287 -0.54 10.05 1.78
N THR A 288 -0.13 9.49 2.91
CA THR A 288 1.27 9.14 3.20
C THR A 288 1.74 7.86 2.51
N LEU A 289 0.84 6.95 2.11
CA LEU A 289 1.20 5.66 1.51
C LEU A 289 1.53 5.73 0.02
N TYR A 290 1.00 6.72 -0.70
CA TYR A 290 1.23 6.84 -2.15
C TYR A 290 2.63 7.34 -2.53
N SER A 291 3.34 7.99 -1.63
CA SER A 291 4.70 8.51 -1.88
C SER A 291 5.82 7.49 -1.71
N GLY A 292 5.57 6.32 -1.15
CA GLY A 292 6.59 5.40 -0.64
C GLY A 292 6.63 3.98 -1.18
N ARG A 293 5.77 3.57 -2.13
CA ARG A 293 5.87 2.20 -2.66
C ARG A 293 6.46 2.16 -4.07
N GLN A 294 7.61 1.56 -4.12
CA GLN A 294 8.06 0.77 -5.27
C GLN A 294 7.70 -0.68 -5.06
#